data_8feacd25695abba785155627b39e9a09
#
_entry.id   8feacd25695abba785155627b39e9a09
#
_cell.length_a   1.000
_cell.length_b   1.000
_cell.length_c   1.000
_cell.angle_alpha   90.00
_cell.angle_beta   90.00
_cell.angle_gamma   90.00
#
_symmetry.space_group_name_H-M   'P 1'
#
loop_
_entity.id
_entity.type
_entity.pdbx_description
1 polymer ?
#
loop_
_entity_poly.entity_id
_entity_poly.type
_entity_poly.pdbx_seq_one_letter_code
_entity_poly.pdbx_strand_id
1 'polypeptide(L)'
;MTDTTLARRTLVPRLLLAGIPALAVIGVTLAPRQLVAPARSAFMDLAHTVSASLLASLTHGQVEGALNLILFVPLGATLAMLLPRGLWPLTPVFVFVVSFAIENGQALIPGRVPDGQDIVWNTVGGIVGAFVAGVIREVHRRVRRAAEADQRSK
;
A
#
# COMPACT_ATOMS: atom_id res chain seq x y z
N MET A 1 7.03 -14.29 33.81
CA MET A 1 7.98 -14.28 32.67
C MET A 1 7.40 -14.78 31.32
N THR A 2 6.09 -15.03 31.21
CA THR A 2 5.44 -15.69 30.06
C THR A 2 4.79 -14.72 29.04
N ASP A 3 4.62 -13.45 29.36
CA ASP A 3 3.84 -12.50 28.53
C ASP A 3 4.67 -11.86 27.40
N THR A 4 5.96 -11.65 27.63
CA THR A 4 6.87 -11.04 26.65
C THR A 4 7.22 -11.97 25.49
N THR A 5 7.22 -13.28 25.70
CA THR A 5 7.53 -14.29 24.68
C THR A 5 6.37 -14.51 23.71
N LEU A 6 5.12 -14.46 24.18
CA LEU A 6 3.92 -14.56 23.35
C LEU A 6 3.74 -13.28 22.50
N ALA A 7 3.97 -12.10 23.05
CA ALA A 7 3.95 -10.85 22.32
C ALA A 7 5.01 -10.81 21.19
N ARG A 8 6.23 -11.28 21.44
CA ARG A 8 7.28 -11.40 20.42
C ARG A 8 6.92 -12.38 19.29
N ARG A 9 6.31 -13.55 19.62
CA ARG A 9 5.94 -14.57 18.62
C ARG A 9 4.92 -14.06 17.59
N THR A 10 4.08 -13.10 17.96
CA THR A 10 3.09 -12.50 17.02
C THR A 10 3.60 -11.23 16.34
N LEU A 11 4.59 -10.56 16.91
CA LEU A 11 5.12 -9.30 16.40
C LEU A 11 6.02 -9.51 15.18
N VAL A 12 6.90 -10.50 15.23
CA VAL A 12 7.86 -10.79 14.14
C VAL A 12 7.16 -11.09 12.81
N PRO A 13 6.20 -12.05 12.73
CA PRO A 13 5.50 -12.30 11.46
C PRO A 13 4.70 -11.10 10.98
N ARG A 14 4.16 -10.28 11.87
CA ARG A 14 3.45 -9.04 11.49
C ARG A 14 4.41 -7.99 10.90
N LEU A 15 5.57 -7.82 11.50
CA LEU A 15 6.60 -6.90 10.99
C LEU A 15 7.18 -7.37 9.66
N LEU A 16 7.37 -8.68 9.47
CA LEU A 16 7.81 -9.25 8.20
C LEU A 16 6.76 -9.03 7.10
N LEU A 17 5.49 -9.28 7.41
CA LEU A 17 4.36 -9.04 6.48
C LEU A 17 4.26 -7.56 6.07
N ALA A 18 4.60 -6.63 6.95
CA ALA A 18 4.62 -5.21 6.64
C ALA A 18 5.89 -4.76 5.93
N GLY A 19 7.01 -5.36 6.29
CA GLY A 19 8.30 -5.03 5.70
C GLY A 19 8.34 -5.34 4.20
N ILE A 20 7.71 -6.42 3.77
CA ILE A 20 7.71 -6.83 2.36
C ILE A 20 7.08 -5.77 1.45
N PRO A 21 5.82 -5.30 1.67
CA PRO A 21 5.25 -4.24 0.84
C PRO A 21 6.02 -2.92 0.92
N ALA A 22 6.51 -2.55 2.10
CA ALA A 22 7.30 -1.34 2.27
C ALA A 22 8.61 -1.40 1.48
N LEU A 23 9.34 -2.51 1.58
CA LEU A 23 10.56 -2.72 0.81
C LEU A 23 10.29 -2.79 -0.70
N ALA A 24 9.19 -3.43 -1.12
CA ALA A 24 8.79 -3.47 -2.52
C ALA A 24 8.50 -2.05 -3.06
N VAL A 25 7.75 -1.24 -2.31
CA VAL A 25 7.47 0.15 -2.68
C VAL A 25 8.77 0.94 -2.78
N ILE A 26 9.61 0.92 -1.74
CA ILE A 26 10.90 1.62 -1.73
C ILE A 26 11.80 1.13 -2.87
N GLY A 27 11.89 -0.18 -3.07
CA GLY A 27 12.71 -0.78 -4.11
C GLY A 27 12.27 -0.37 -5.52
N VAL A 28 10.97 -0.40 -5.81
CA VAL A 28 10.44 -0.03 -7.13
C VAL A 28 10.54 1.48 -7.36
N THR A 29 10.23 2.31 -6.35
CA THR A 29 10.23 3.76 -6.50
C THR A 29 11.62 4.38 -6.55
N LEU A 30 12.60 3.81 -5.84
CA LEU A 30 13.99 4.27 -5.86
C LEU A 30 14.86 3.56 -6.91
N ALA A 31 14.35 2.50 -7.55
CA ALA A 31 15.09 1.80 -8.58
C ALA A 31 15.39 2.69 -9.79
N PRO A 32 16.53 2.52 -10.46
CA PRO A 32 16.82 3.15 -11.73
C PRO A 32 15.72 2.85 -12.76
N ARG A 33 15.32 3.87 -13.53
CA ARG A 33 14.25 3.73 -14.54
C ARG A 33 14.44 2.53 -15.47
N GLN A 34 15.67 2.20 -15.81
CA GLN A 34 16.03 1.08 -16.68
C GLN A 34 15.61 -0.29 -16.12
N LEU A 35 15.62 -0.44 -14.77
CA LEU A 35 15.22 -1.69 -14.11
C LEU A 35 13.69 -1.82 -14.01
N VAL A 36 12.98 -0.70 -13.92
CA VAL A 36 11.52 -0.68 -13.75
C VAL A 36 10.79 -0.62 -15.09
N ALA A 37 11.45 -0.16 -16.15
CA ALA A 37 10.87 0.00 -17.49
C ALA A 37 10.21 -1.29 -18.04
N PRO A 38 10.81 -2.50 -17.94
CA PRO A 38 10.17 -3.72 -18.43
C PRO A 38 8.87 -4.07 -17.68
N ALA A 39 8.86 -3.90 -16.36
CA ALA A 39 7.65 -4.16 -15.56
C ALA A 39 6.56 -3.15 -15.89
N ARG A 40 6.93 -1.89 -16.13
CA ARG A 40 6.02 -0.83 -16.55
C ARG A 40 5.42 -1.11 -17.94
N SER A 41 6.24 -1.50 -18.93
CA SER A 41 5.73 -1.84 -20.25
C SER A 41 4.77 -3.02 -20.21
N ALA A 42 5.11 -4.10 -19.49
CA ALA A 42 4.23 -5.24 -19.32
C ALA A 42 2.89 -4.86 -18.66
N PHE A 43 2.89 -3.94 -17.67
CA PHE A 43 1.66 -3.41 -17.08
C PHE A 43 0.86 -2.62 -18.11
N MET A 44 1.51 -1.77 -18.90
CA MET A 44 0.84 -0.98 -19.96
C MET A 44 0.22 -1.89 -21.02
N ASP A 45 0.92 -2.93 -21.45
CA ASP A 45 0.41 -3.90 -22.42
C ASP A 45 -0.83 -4.63 -21.86
N LEU A 46 -0.79 -5.04 -20.58
CA LEU A 46 -1.94 -5.64 -19.90
C LEU A 46 -3.12 -4.65 -19.81
N ALA A 47 -2.85 -3.41 -19.44
CA ALA A 47 -3.86 -2.38 -19.33
C ALA A 47 -4.50 -2.06 -20.69
N HIS A 48 -3.73 -2.07 -21.79
CA HIS A 48 -4.25 -1.94 -23.14
C HIS A 48 -5.16 -3.09 -23.55
N THR A 49 -4.89 -4.31 -23.10
CA THR A 49 -5.77 -5.47 -23.39
C THR A 49 -7.12 -5.34 -22.66
N VAL A 50 -7.14 -4.70 -21.47
CA VAL A 50 -8.35 -4.54 -20.67
C VAL A 50 -9.22 -3.36 -21.17
N SER A 51 -8.59 -2.24 -21.53
CA SER A 51 -9.33 -1.06 -22.00
C SER A 51 -8.46 -0.08 -22.80
N ALA A 52 -8.24 -0.38 -24.07
CA ALA A 52 -7.49 0.50 -24.97
C ALA A 52 -8.10 1.89 -25.10
N SER A 53 -9.44 2.00 -25.07
CA SER A 53 -10.16 3.27 -25.19
C SER A 53 -9.98 4.19 -23.98
N LEU A 54 -9.94 3.64 -22.77
CA LEU A 54 -9.69 4.42 -21.56
C LEU A 54 -8.23 4.89 -21.52
N LEU A 55 -7.28 4.04 -21.87
CA LEU A 55 -5.87 4.40 -21.87
C LEU A 55 -5.52 5.45 -22.93
N ALA A 56 -6.16 5.39 -24.09
CA ALA A 56 -5.97 6.40 -25.13
C ALA A 56 -6.41 7.81 -24.70
N SER A 57 -7.29 7.93 -23.70
CA SER A 57 -7.75 9.20 -23.14
C SER A 57 -6.88 9.72 -22.00
N LEU A 58 -5.96 8.90 -21.46
CA LEU A 58 -5.12 9.28 -20.32
C LEU A 58 -3.81 9.93 -20.78
N THR A 59 -3.41 10.98 -20.07
CA THR A 59 -2.08 11.57 -20.25
C THR A 59 -1.01 10.68 -19.62
N HIS A 60 0.23 10.85 -20.05
CA HIS A 60 1.37 10.10 -19.50
C HIS A 60 1.47 10.24 -17.96
N GLY A 61 1.28 11.44 -17.41
CA GLY A 61 1.29 11.69 -15.98
C GLY A 61 0.14 10.99 -15.22
N GLN A 62 -1.05 10.87 -15.84
CA GLN A 62 -2.16 10.14 -15.23
C GLN A 62 -1.89 8.65 -15.15
N VAL A 63 -1.22 8.08 -16.15
CA VAL A 63 -0.80 6.68 -16.12
C VAL A 63 0.26 6.44 -15.05
N GLU A 64 1.24 7.33 -14.94
CA GLU A 64 2.24 7.27 -13.86
C GLU A 64 1.59 7.36 -12.49
N GLY A 65 0.68 8.31 -12.31
CA GLY A 65 -0.07 8.44 -11.07
C GLY A 65 -0.89 7.20 -10.72
N ALA A 66 -1.56 6.58 -11.71
CA ALA A 66 -2.31 5.35 -11.49
C ALA A 66 -1.40 4.18 -11.04
N LEU A 67 -0.21 4.06 -11.64
CA LEU A 67 0.78 3.06 -11.22
C LEU A 67 1.26 3.29 -9.78
N ASN A 68 1.54 4.53 -9.44
CA ASN A 68 1.94 4.92 -8.09
C ASN A 68 0.83 4.62 -7.08
N LEU A 69 -0.42 4.96 -7.41
CA LEU A 69 -1.58 4.62 -6.60
C LEU A 69 -1.65 3.10 -6.33
N ILE A 70 -1.61 2.28 -7.38
CA ILE A 70 -1.69 0.81 -7.28
C ILE A 70 -0.56 0.26 -6.41
N LEU A 71 0.65 0.77 -6.58
CA LEU A 71 1.82 0.36 -5.82
C LEU A 71 1.67 0.63 -4.31
N PHE A 72 1.00 1.72 -3.93
CA PHE A 72 0.83 2.10 -2.53
C PHE A 72 -0.40 1.48 -1.84
N VAL A 73 -1.33 0.86 -2.57
CA VAL A 73 -2.47 0.13 -1.98
C VAL A 73 -2.03 -0.96 -0.99
N PRO A 74 -1.12 -1.89 -1.35
CA PRO A 74 -0.67 -2.92 -0.42
C PRO A 74 0.07 -2.35 0.80
N LEU A 75 0.82 -1.26 0.63
CA LEU A 75 1.47 -0.58 1.74
C LEU A 75 0.44 -0.02 2.73
N GLY A 76 -0.56 0.71 2.24
CA GLY A 76 -1.62 1.27 3.07
C GLY A 76 -2.43 0.19 3.78
N ALA A 77 -2.79 -0.90 3.09
CA ALA A 77 -3.50 -2.03 3.67
C ALA A 77 -2.70 -2.67 4.81
N THR A 78 -1.41 -2.89 4.59
CA THR A 78 -0.53 -3.51 5.57
C THR A 78 -0.34 -2.62 6.80
N LEU A 79 -0.09 -1.33 6.61
CA LEU A 79 0.03 -0.37 7.72
C LEU A 79 -1.26 -0.32 8.55
N ALA A 80 -2.43 -0.27 7.90
CA ALA A 80 -3.71 -0.30 8.59
C ALA A 80 -3.92 -1.59 9.39
N MET A 81 -3.43 -2.72 8.89
CA MET A 81 -3.52 -4.00 9.61
C MET A 81 -2.58 -4.10 10.81
N LEU A 82 -1.43 -3.44 10.75
CA LEU A 82 -0.44 -3.41 11.82
C LEU A 82 -0.83 -2.46 12.96
N LEU A 83 -1.40 -1.32 12.61
CA LEU A 83 -1.78 -0.33 13.59
C LEU A 83 -2.88 -0.85 14.52
N PRO A 84 -2.82 -0.52 15.82
CA PRO A 84 -3.93 -0.73 16.73
C PRO A 84 -5.23 -0.13 16.20
N ARG A 85 -6.38 -0.74 16.56
CA ARG A 85 -7.69 -0.32 16.06
C ARG A 85 -8.01 1.16 16.24
N GLY A 86 -7.48 1.80 17.26
CA GLY A 86 -7.64 3.24 17.49
C GLY A 86 -6.74 4.11 16.61
N LEU A 87 -5.67 3.56 16.05
CA LEU A 87 -4.64 4.30 15.31
C LEU A 87 -4.64 4.05 13.80
N TRP A 88 -5.42 3.07 13.31
CA TRP A 88 -5.46 2.80 11.87
C TRP A 88 -5.92 4.01 11.01
N PRO A 89 -6.78 4.94 11.52
CA PRO A 89 -7.12 6.15 10.75
C PRO A 89 -5.93 7.08 10.50
N LEU A 90 -4.81 6.88 11.20
CA LEU A 90 -3.55 7.61 10.96
C LEU A 90 -2.74 7.03 9.79
N THR A 91 -3.16 5.92 9.20
CA THR A 91 -2.46 5.30 8.04
C THR A 91 -2.20 6.30 6.92
N PRO A 92 -3.14 7.19 6.52
CA PRO A 92 -2.86 8.20 5.50
C PRO A 92 -1.68 9.10 5.83
N VAL A 93 -1.53 9.48 7.10
CA VAL A 93 -0.41 10.32 7.55
C VAL A 93 0.91 9.57 7.41
N PHE A 94 0.97 8.29 7.81
CA PHE A 94 2.16 7.47 7.63
C PHE A 94 2.52 7.28 6.16
N VAL A 95 1.52 7.01 5.31
CA VAL A 95 1.74 6.87 3.87
C VAL A 95 2.24 8.16 3.26
N PHE A 96 1.66 9.31 3.63
CA PHE A 96 2.12 10.62 3.20
C PHE A 96 3.60 10.86 3.58
N VAL A 97 3.97 10.59 4.84
CA VAL A 97 5.36 10.76 5.31
C VAL A 97 6.31 9.86 4.53
N VAL A 98 5.95 8.61 4.29
CA VAL A 98 6.75 7.66 3.49
C VAL A 98 6.88 8.17 2.05
N SER A 99 5.77 8.58 1.43
CA SER A 99 5.78 9.10 0.06
C SER A 99 6.62 10.37 -0.06
N PHE A 100 6.48 11.28 0.89
CA PHE A 100 7.28 12.51 0.94
C PHE A 100 8.79 12.21 1.11
N ALA A 101 9.13 11.23 1.95
CA ALA A 101 10.52 10.81 2.13
C ALA A 101 11.11 10.18 0.86
N ILE A 102 10.31 9.36 0.16
CA ILE A 102 10.70 8.74 -1.12
C ILE A 102 10.95 9.83 -2.17
N GLU A 103 10.04 10.80 -2.31
CA GLU A 103 10.15 11.87 -3.29
C GLU A 103 11.40 12.72 -3.06
N ASN A 104 11.67 13.07 -1.79
CA ASN A 104 12.92 13.78 -1.44
C ASN A 104 14.17 12.91 -1.68
N GLY A 105 14.06 11.59 -1.45
CA GLY A 105 15.15 10.66 -1.78
C GLY A 105 15.40 10.58 -3.29
N GLN A 106 14.35 10.62 -4.10
CA GLN A 106 14.45 10.64 -5.57
C GLN A 106 15.13 11.91 -6.08
N ALA A 107 14.96 13.05 -5.40
CA ALA A 107 15.65 14.30 -5.73
C ALA A 107 17.17 14.18 -5.69
N LEU A 108 17.72 13.22 -4.94
CA LEU A 108 19.14 12.94 -4.85
C LEU A 108 19.66 12.04 -6.00
N ILE A 109 18.77 11.51 -6.84
CA ILE A 109 19.13 10.63 -7.96
C ILE A 109 19.29 11.49 -9.22
N PRO A 110 20.47 11.49 -9.88
CA PRO A 110 20.67 12.27 -11.09
C PRO A 110 19.63 11.97 -12.17
N GLY A 111 19.03 13.02 -12.74
CA GLY A 111 18.01 12.93 -13.78
C GLY A 111 16.59 12.64 -13.30
N ARG A 112 16.34 12.63 -11.98
CA ARG A 112 14.98 12.65 -11.41
C ARG A 112 14.61 14.06 -10.95
N VAL A 113 13.39 14.44 -11.28
CA VAL A 113 12.76 15.69 -10.81
C VAL A 113 11.65 15.29 -9.85
N PRO A 114 11.64 15.81 -8.62
CA PRO A 114 10.55 15.57 -7.69
C PRO A 114 9.20 16.01 -8.27
N ASP A 115 8.18 15.16 -8.13
CA ASP A 115 6.83 15.49 -8.56
C ASP A 115 5.86 15.42 -7.37
N GLY A 116 5.35 16.57 -6.95
CA GLY A 116 4.35 16.63 -5.89
C GLY A 116 3.07 15.85 -6.19
N GLN A 117 2.75 15.58 -7.46
CA GLN A 117 1.61 14.76 -7.83
C GLN A 117 1.81 13.29 -7.43
N ASP A 118 3.02 12.80 -7.48
CA ASP A 118 3.35 11.44 -7.03
C ASP A 118 3.02 11.26 -5.54
N ILE A 119 3.28 12.27 -4.71
CA ILE A 119 2.91 12.25 -3.29
C ILE A 119 1.39 12.11 -3.13
N VAL A 120 0.63 12.82 -3.94
CA VAL A 120 -0.84 12.76 -3.90
C VAL A 120 -1.34 11.37 -4.30
N TRP A 121 -0.90 10.83 -5.44
CA TRP A 121 -1.30 9.52 -5.92
C TRP A 121 -0.93 8.38 -4.98
N ASN A 122 0.28 8.42 -4.43
CA ASN A 122 0.77 7.48 -3.43
C ASN A 122 -0.10 7.52 -2.16
N THR A 123 -0.42 8.72 -1.68
CA THR A 123 -1.25 8.90 -0.49
C THR A 123 -2.66 8.38 -0.73
N VAL A 124 -3.26 8.68 -1.89
CA VAL A 124 -4.59 8.15 -2.29
C VAL A 124 -4.57 6.63 -2.33
N GLY A 125 -3.53 6.02 -2.94
CA GLY A 125 -3.36 4.57 -2.95
C GLY A 125 -3.31 3.97 -1.54
N GLY A 126 -2.54 4.59 -0.66
CA GLY A 126 -2.47 4.17 0.74
C GLY A 126 -3.80 4.31 1.48
N ILE A 127 -4.59 5.35 1.23
CA ILE A 127 -5.94 5.53 1.78
C ILE A 127 -6.86 4.41 1.30
N VAL A 128 -6.85 4.10 0.01
CA VAL A 128 -7.64 3.00 -0.56
C VAL A 128 -7.28 1.67 0.10
N GLY A 129 -5.98 1.38 0.22
CA GLY A 129 -5.50 0.18 0.89
C GLY A 129 -5.93 0.09 2.35
N ALA A 130 -5.80 1.19 3.09
CA ALA A 130 -6.22 1.27 4.49
C ALA A 130 -7.73 1.05 4.64
N PHE A 131 -8.53 1.65 3.78
CA PHE A 131 -9.98 1.49 3.78
C PHE A 131 -10.38 0.03 3.53
N VAL A 132 -9.82 -0.61 2.50
CA VAL A 132 -10.08 -2.03 2.19
C VAL A 132 -9.71 -2.92 3.37
N ALA A 133 -8.53 -2.72 3.97
CA ALA A 133 -8.11 -3.47 5.16
C ALA A 133 -9.05 -3.24 6.35
N GLY A 134 -9.51 -2.00 6.54
CA GLY A 134 -10.48 -1.64 7.58
C GLY A 134 -11.82 -2.38 7.41
N VAL A 135 -12.35 -2.41 6.19
CA VAL A 135 -13.58 -3.13 5.86
C VAL A 135 -13.41 -4.64 6.10
N ILE A 136 -12.32 -5.24 5.62
CA ILE A 136 -12.04 -6.67 5.82
C ILE A 136 -11.98 -7.00 7.32
N ARG A 137 -11.30 -6.18 8.12
CA ARG A 137 -11.21 -6.36 9.59
C ARG A 137 -12.59 -6.30 10.26
N GLU A 138 -13.44 -5.38 9.82
CA GLU A 138 -14.79 -5.23 10.38
C GLU A 138 -15.69 -6.41 10.00
N VAL A 139 -15.66 -6.86 8.74
CA VAL A 139 -16.42 -8.03 8.28
C VAL A 139 -15.99 -9.28 9.07
N HIS A 140 -14.69 -9.55 9.17
CA HIS A 140 -14.19 -10.68 9.95
C HIS A 140 -14.64 -10.63 11.42
N ARG A 141 -14.64 -9.45 12.01
CA ARG A 141 -15.11 -9.25 13.39
C ARG A 141 -16.58 -9.60 13.55
N ARG A 142 -17.41 -9.15 12.62
CA ARG A 142 -18.87 -9.42 12.65
C ARG A 142 -19.15 -10.91 12.50
N VAL A 143 -18.49 -11.56 11.54
CA VAL A 143 -18.62 -13.00 11.32
C VAL A 143 -18.23 -13.81 12.56
N ARG A 144 -17.08 -13.48 13.18
CA ARG A 144 -16.65 -14.16 14.41
C ARG A 144 -17.63 -13.97 15.57
N ARG A 145 -18.14 -12.75 15.78
CA ARG A 145 -19.14 -12.50 16.83
C ARG A 145 -20.44 -13.24 16.60
N ALA A 146 -20.90 -13.35 15.36
CA ALA A 146 -22.10 -14.11 15.01
C ALA A 146 -21.91 -15.62 15.32
N ALA A 147 -20.74 -16.18 14.95
CA ALA A 147 -20.40 -17.57 15.24
C ALA A 147 -20.32 -17.87 16.74
N GLU A 148 -19.72 -16.96 17.52
CA GLU A 148 -19.63 -17.09 18.99
C GLU A 148 -21.02 -16.98 19.66
N ALA A 149 -21.92 -16.15 19.14
CA ALA A 149 -23.28 -16.03 19.64
C ALA A 149 -24.10 -17.30 19.38
N ASP A 150 -23.99 -17.92 18.19
CA ASP A 150 -24.66 -19.19 17.85
C ASP A 150 -24.19 -20.34 18.73
N GLN A 151 -22.89 -20.40 19.07
CA GLN A 151 -22.35 -21.41 19.97
C GLN A 151 -22.83 -21.28 21.43
N ARG A 152 -23.18 -20.07 21.87
CA ARG A 152 -23.68 -19.83 23.24
C ARG A 152 -25.18 -20.11 23.37
N SER A 153 -25.90 -20.20 22.27
CA SER A 153 -27.35 -20.50 22.25
C SER A 153 -27.69 -21.98 22.19
N LYS A 154 -26.68 -22.83 22.02
CA LYS A 154 -26.77 -24.30 22.02
C LYS A 154 -26.30 -24.89 23.33
#